data_b728285fd539f30ff1f64aec4306b912
#
_entry.id   b728285fd539f30ff1f64aec4306b912
#
_cell.length_a   1.000
_cell.length_b   1.000
_cell.length_c   1.000
_cell.angle_alpha   90.00
_cell.angle_beta   90.00
_cell.angle_gamma   90.00
#
_symmetry.space_group_name_H-M   'P 1'
#
loop_
_entity.id
_entity.type
_entity.pdbx_description
1 polymer ?
#
loop_
_entity_poly.entity_id
_entity_poly.type
_entity_poly.pdbx_seq_one_letter_code
_entity_poly.pdbx_strand_id
1 'polypeptide(L)'
;LNLQEQLQIHLSEIARERDPFLATAGHFFVQEYIRQQFSQWGSVEIHTFKVNGKSCKNLILNLSADGKHQDLPPILMGAHYDAVPGTPGADDNATGVAVLLELARKFATAPAKYPLRLVAFDMEEYGLLGSAEYAALLHQQQQPLRLMISLEMLGYCNSIPGSQNYPSPLEKFYPNTGDFIALIGNLRTIRDLISLSRSIRKVGVPSQWLPVPNRGLIVRQTRLSDHAPFWDLGYPAIMVTDTAFLRNPHYHQPSDNIASLDLDFLTGVCQGLEQGIRRLS
;
A
#
# COMPACT_ATOMS: atom_id res chain seq x y z
N LEU A 1 -18.00 -8.01 13.72
CA LEU A 1 -16.66 -8.54 13.48
C LEU A 1 -15.61 -7.54 13.95
N ASN A 2 -14.54 -8.00 14.58
CA ASN A 2 -13.40 -7.16 14.93
C ASN A 2 -12.52 -6.88 13.69
N LEU A 3 -11.49 -5.99 13.83
CA LEU A 3 -10.66 -5.60 12.69
C LEU A 3 -9.86 -6.78 12.11
N GLN A 4 -9.30 -7.64 12.97
CA GLN A 4 -8.52 -8.80 12.53
C GLN A 4 -9.39 -9.79 11.74
N GLU A 5 -10.61 -10.07 12.21
CA GLU A 5 -11.58 -10.92 11.48
C GLU A 5 -11.93 -10.33 10.11
N GLN A 6 -12.10 -9.00 10.01
CA GLN A 6 -12.36 -8.33 8.73
C GLN A 6 -11.16 -8.46 7.76
N LEU A 7 -9.94 -8.19 8.25
CA LEU A 7 -8.72 -8.36 7.45
C LEU A 7 -8.58 -9.82 6.98
N GLN A 8 -8.84 -10.80 7.84
CA GLN A 8 -8.78 -12.22 7.48
C GLN A 8 -9.79 -12.60 6.41
N ILE A 9 -11.01 -12.05 6.45
CA ILE A 9 -12.02 -12.23 5.40
C ILE A 9 -11.49 -11.68 4.07
N HIS A 10 -10.98 -10.44 4.05
CA HIS A 10 -10.42 -9.86 2.83
C HIS A 10 -9.26 -10.70 2.28
N LEU A 11 -8.35 -11.15 3.14
CA LEU A 11 -7.23 -12.01 2.74
C LEU A 11 -7.72 -13.33 2.13
N SER A 12 -8.75 -13.98 2.69
CA SER A 12 -9.29 -15.23 2.17
C SER A 12 -9.88 -15.09 0.77
N GLU A 13 -10.38 -13.90 0.42
CA GLU A 13 -10.92 -13.60 -0.90
C GLU A 13 -9.86 -13.15 -1.91
N ILE A 14 -8.78 -12.49 -1.46
CA ILE A 14 -7.80 -11.87 -2.33
C ILE A 14 -6.57 -12.77 -2.56
N ALA A 15 -6.10 -13.51 -1.54
CA ALA A 15 -4.90 -14.34 -1.61
C ALA A 15 -5.12 -15.59 -2.47
N ARG A 16 -5.02 -15.42 -3.78
CA ARG A 16 -5.13 -16.45 -4.83
C ARG A 16 -4.29 -16.06 -6.03
N GLU A 17 -3.98 -17.02 -6.90
CA GLU A 17 -3.34 -16.68 -8.17
C GLU A 17 -4.19 -15.65 -8.93
N ARG A 18 -3.58 -14.50 -9.24
CA ARG A 18 -4.26 -13.34 -9.85
C ARG A 18 -3.35 -12.57 -10.80
N ASP A 19 -2.49 -13.32 -11.50
CA ASP A 19 -1.72 -12.73 -12.60
C ASP A 19 -2.67 -12.28 -13.72
N PRO A 20 -2.50 -11.06 -14.24
CA PRO A 20 -3.38 -10.51 -15.26
C PRO A 20 -3.35 -11.27 -16.60
N PHE A 21 -2.31 -12.03 -16.91
CA PHE A 21 -2.18 -12.78 -18.16
C PHE A 21 -2.36 -14.30 -17.99
N LEU A 22 -1.80 -14.88 -16.93
CA LEU A 22 -1.74 -16.33 -16.74
C LEU A 22 -2.79 -16.87 -15.76
N ALA A 23 -3.33 -16.02 -14.87
CA ALA A 23 -4.36 -16.35 -13.89
C ALA A 23 -5.56 -15.39 -14.00
N THR A 24 -6.05 -15.16 -15.22
CA THR A 24 -7.05 -14.13 -15.55
C THR A 24 -8.36 -14.27 -14.79
N ALA A 25 -8.78 -15.49 -14.47
CA ALA A 25 -10.01 -15.74 -13.70
C ALA A 25 -9.89 -15.24 -12.25
N GLY A 26 -8.76 -15.52 -11.59
CA GLY A 26 -8.47 -15.01 -10.26
C GLY A 26 -8.28 -13.51 -10.24
N HIS A 27 -7.57 -12.97 -11.24
CA HIS A 27 -7.40 -11.53 -11.41
C HIS A 27 -8.75 -10.81 -11.56
N PHE A 28 -9.63 -11.30 -12.44
CA PHE A 28 -10.98 -10.75 -12.61
C PHE A 28 -11.81 -10.86 -11.33
N PHE A 29 -11.73 -12.00 -10.64
CA PHE A 29 -12.45 -12.20 -9.38
C PHE A 29 -12.02 -11.17 -8.33
N VAL A 30 -10.73 -10.97 -8.13
CA VAL A 30 -10.20 -10.00 -7.16
C VAL A 30 -10.54 -8.58 -7.55
N GLN A 31 -10.45 -8.22 -8.83
CA GLN A 31 -10.89 -6.92 -9.34
C GLN A 31 -12.36 -6.65 -8.99
N GLU A 32 -13.26 -7.61 -9.25
CA GLU A 32 -14.69 -7.47 -8.96
C GLU A 32 -14.97 -7.47 -7.44
N TYR A 33 -14.24 -8.25 -6.66
CA TYR A 33 -14.33 -8.21 -5.21
C TYR A 33 -14.00 -6.81 -4.66
N ILE A 34 -12.87 -6.23 -5.05
CA ILE A 34 -12.47 -4.89 -4.63
C ILE A 34 -13.53 -3.86 -5.09
N ARG A 35 -14.01 -3.93 -6.34
CA ARG A 35 -15.04 -3.04 -6.85
C ARG A 35 -16.32 -3.11 -6.01
N GLN A 36 -16.76 -4.32 -5.64
CA GLN A 36 -17.94 -4.53 -4.80
C GLN A 36 -17.72 -3.98 -3.39
N GLN A 37 -16.55 -4.16 -2.79
CA GLN A 37 -16.24 -3.60 -1.48
C GLN A 37 -16.25 -2.06 -1.53
N PHE A 38 -15.55 -1.46 -2.47
CA PHE A 38 -15.55 0.00 -2.64
C PHE A 38 -16.95 0.58 -2.89
N SER A 39 -17.79 -0.12 -3.68
CA SER A 39 -19.14 0.35 -4.00
C SER A 39 -20.09 0.43 -2.79
N GLN A 40 -19.75 -0.20 -1.67
CA GLN A 40 -20.49 -0.04 -0.41
C GLN A 40 -20.31 1.36 0.20
N TRP A 41 -19.25 2.06 -0.16
CA TRP A 41 -18.84 3.31 0.46
C TRP A 41 -18.90 4.51 -0.48
N GLY A 42 -19.08 4.28 -1.79
CA GLY A 42 -19.18 5.35 -2.78
C GLY A 42 -19.18 4.86 -4.21
N SER A 43 -19.25 5.80 -5.14
CA SER A 43 -19.10 5.50 -6.56
C SER A 43 -17.67 5.09 -6.88
N VAL A 44 -17.50 3.98 -7.57
CA VAL A 44 -16.19 3.48 -8.00
C VAL A 44 -15.88 4.05 -9.39
N GLU A 45 -14.83 4.86 -9.47
CA GLU A 45 -14.27 5.30 -10.74
C GLU A 45 -13.29 4.25 -11.28
N ILE A 46 -13.28 4.07 -12.60
CA ILE A 46 -12.40 3.11 -13.28
C ILE A 46 -11.44 3.90 -14.17
N HIS A 47 -10.15 3.84 -13.85
CA HIS A 47 -9.10 4.33 -14.73
C HIS A 47 -8.61 3.17 -15.60
N THR A 48 -8.87 3.26 -16.91
CA THR A 48 -8.52 2.22 -17.88
C THR A 48 -7.28 2.61 -18.67
N PHE A 49 -6.34 1.67 -18.78
CA PHE A 49 -5.13 1.81 -19.60
C PHE A 49 -4.88 0.52 -20.39
N LYS A 50 -3.93 0.52 -21.32
CA LYS A 50 -3.65 -0.63 -22.17
C LYS A 50 -2.21 -1.10 -22.02
N VAL A 51 -2.04 -2.40 -21.85
CA VAL A 51 -0.74 -3.07 -21.83
C VAL A 51 -0.76 -4.22 -22.84
N ASN A 52 0.10 -4.18 -23.83
CA ASN A 52 0.16 -5.21 -24.90
C ASN A 52 -1.21 -5.54 -25.52
N GLY A 53 -2.05 -4.51 -25.71
CA GLY A 53 -3.40 -4.67 -26.25
C GLY A 53 -4.48 -5.10 -25.25
N LYS A 54 -4.10 -5.54 -24.06
CA LYS A 54 -5.03 -5.86 -22.96
C LYS A 54 -5.48 -4.60 -22.24
N SER A 55 -6.78 -4.52 -21.93
CA SER A 55 -7.35 -3.47 -21.09
C SER A 55 -7.12 -3.81 -19.61
N CYS A 56 -6.39 -2.96 -18.90
CA CYS A 56 -6.11 -3.04 -17.47
C CYS A 56 -6.83 -1.91 -16.73
N LYS A 57 -7.09 -2.06 -15.43
CA LYS A 57 -7.96 -1.12 -14.72
C LYS A 57 -7.44 -0.85 -13.31
N ASN A 58 -7.22 0.41 -12.99
CA ASN A 58 -7.16 0.85 -11.60
C ASN A 58 -8.58 1.17 -11.12
N LEU A 59 -8.89 0.79 -9.87
CA LEU A 59 -10.17 1.04 -9.23
C LEU A 59 -10.01 2.14 -8.20
N ILE A 60 -10.86 3.17 -8.26
CA ILE A 60 -10.71 4.37 -7.45
C ILE A 60 -11.99 4.62 -6.64
N LEU A 61 -11.83 4.84 -5.34
CA LEU A 61 -12.87 5.32 -4.44
C LEU A 61 -12.46 6.67 -3.89
N ASN A 62 -13.27 7.70 -4.11
CA ASN A 62 -13.08 9.01 -3.51
C ASN A 62 -13.99 9.14 -2.29
N LEU A 63 -13.42 9.52 -1.15
CA LEU A 63 -14.14 9.81 0.09
C LEU A 63 -13.97 11.28 0.46
N SER A 64 -15.09 11.91 0.81
CA SER A 64 -15.12 13.30 1.22
C SER A 64 -14.38 13.52 2.54
N ALA A 65 -13.81 14.71 2.69
CA ALA A 65 -13.25 15.18 3.97
C ALA A 65 -14.37 15.48 4.98
N ASP A 66 -14.00 15.81 6.21
CA ASP A 66 -14.91 16.47 7.14
C ASP A 66 -15.39 17.80 6.55
N GLY A 67 -16.63 18.21 6.85
CA GLY A 67 -17.38 19.22 6.10
C GLY A 67 -16.71 20.57 5.84
N LYS A 68 -15.56 20.90 6.46
CA LYS A 68 -14.85 22.17 6.29
C LYS A 68 -13.63 22.10 5.37
N HIS A 69 -13.21 20.91 4.94
CA HIS A 69 -11.92 20.68 4.31
C HIS A 69 -12.04 19.99 2.93
N GLN A 70 -13.21 20.10 2.29
CA GLN A 70 -13.50 19.42 1.01
C GLN A 70 -12.58 19.87 -0.14
N ASP A 71 -12.11 21.12 -0.10
CA ASP A 71 -11.28 21.71 -1.15
C ASP A 71 -9.78 21.48 -0.94
N LEU A 72 -9.39 20.77 0.11
CA LEU A 72 -7.99 20.44 0.34
C LEU A 72 -7.51 19.39 -0.67
N PRO A 73 -6.22 19.44 -1.08
CA PRO A 73 -5.64 18.36 -1.88
C PRO A 73 -5.80 17.00 -1.18
N PRO A 74 -6.25 15.96 -1.89
CA PRO A 74 -6.51 14.67 -1.27
C PRO A 74 -5.22 13.95 -0.84
N ILE A 75 -5.37 13.07 0.16
CA ILE A 75 -4.39 12.01 0.42
C ILE A 75 -4.80 10.82 -0.44
N LEU A 76 -3.88 10.36 -1.31
CA LEU A 76 -4.04 9.14 -2.07
C LEU A 76 -3.44 7.97 -1.31
N MET A 77 -4.19 6.89 -1.12
CA MET A 77 -3.69 5.61 -0.61
C MET A 77 -3.87 4.56 -1.70
N GLY A 78 -2.82 3.78 -1.96
CA GLY A 78 -2.87 2.77 -3.00
C GLY A 78 -2.25 1.45 -2.58
N ALA A 79 -2.73 0.35 -3.18
CA ALA A 79 -2.15 -0.98 -3.13
C ALA A 79 -2.39 -1.67 -4.46
N HIS A 80 -1.43 -2.45 -4.95
CA HIS A 80 -1.67 -3.23 -6.16
C HIS A 80 -2.44 -4.52 -5.86
N TYR A 81 -3.22 -4.97 -6.83
CA TYR A 81 -4.06 -6.16 -6.67
C TYR A 81 -3.69 -7.31 -7.60
N ASP A 82 -2.79 -7.11 -8.55
CA ASP A 82 -2.18 -8.20 -9.31
C ASP A 82 -1.16 -8.98 -8.44
N ALA A 83 -0.67 -10.10 -8.92
CA ALA A 83 0.37 -10.89 -8.26
C ALA A 83 1.23 -11.60 -9.30
N VAL A 84 2.46 -11.94 -8.93
CA VAL A 84 3.38 -12.74 -9.73
C VAL A 84 2.76 -14.10 -10.08
N PRO A 85 2.91 -14.60 -11.32
CA PRO A 85 2.40 -15.91 -11.73
C PRO A 85 2.82 -17.04 -10.79
N GLY A 86 1.88 -17.92 -10.45
CA GLY A 86 2.13 -19.11 -9.64
C GLY A 86 2.20 -18.84 -8.13
N THR A 87 1.88 -17.62 -7.67
CA THR A 87 1.83 -17.27 -6.24
C THR A 87 0.41 -16.93 -5.81
N PRO A 88 0.00 -17.29 -4.57
CA PRO A 88 -1.21 -16.74 -3.97
C PRO A 88 -1.08 -15.25 -3.63
N GLY A 89 0.15 -14.75 -3.44
CA GLY A 89 0.44 -13.36 -3.13
C GLY A 89 -0.31 -12.85 -1.90
N ALA A 90 -0.20 -13.57 -0.79
CA ALA A 90 -0.91 -13.21 0.43
C ALA A 90 -0.33 -11.96 1.07
N ASP A 91 0.99 -11.91 1.21
CA ASP A 91 1.68 -10.71 1.65
C ASP A 91 1.84 -9.74 0.48
N ASP A 92 2.22 -10.25 -0.68
CA ASP A 92 2.45 -9.50 -1.92
C ASP A 92 1.27 -9.62 -2.92
N ASN A 93 0.27 -8.76 -2.90
CA ASN A 93 0.05 -7.67 -1.97
C ASN A 93 -1.41 -7.72 -1.46
N ALA A 94 -1.93 -8.94 -1.14
CA ALA A 94 -3.28 -9.05 -0.59
C ALA A 94 -3.38 -8.35 0.78
N THR A 95 -2.27 -8.27 1.57
CA THR A 95 -2.24 -7.52 2.83
C THR A 95 -2.46 -6.03 2.60
N GLY A 96 -1.78 -5.42 1.62
CA GLY A 96 -1.97 -4.01 1.25
C GLY A 96 -3.40 -3.72 0.81
N VAL A 97 -3.98 -4.57 -0.03
CA VAL A 97 -5.38 -4.43 -0.48
C VAL A 97 -6.36 -4.60 0.68
N ALA A 98 -6.16 -5.58 1.57
CA ALA A 98 -7.04 -5.78 2.73
C ALA A 98 -7.04 -4.56 3.66
N VAL A 99 -5.87 -3.99 3.92
CA VAL A 99 -5.73 -2.74 4.70
C VAL A 99 -6.39 -1.57 3.97
N LEU A 100 -6.22 -1.45 2.65
CA LEU A 100 -6.87 -0.41 1.84
C LEU A 100 -8.39 -0.47 1.96
N LEU A 101 -9.00 -1.65 1.90
CA LEU A 101 -10.44 -1.86 2.04
C LEU A 101 -10.93 -1.50 3.44
N GLU A 102 -10.20 -1.88 4.49
CA GLU A 102 -10.56 -1.54 5.86
C GLU A 102 -10.41 -0.03 6.14
N LEU A 103 -9.41 0.63 5.58
CA LEU A 103 -9.28 2.08 5.64
C LEU A 103 -10.44 2.76 4.91
N ALA A 104 -10.88 2.23 3.75
CA ALA A 104 -12.08 2.72 3.05
C ALA A 104 -13.31 2.68 3.96
N ARG A 105 -13.58 1.54 4.58
CA ARG A 105 -14.70 1.36 5.52
C ARG A 105 -14.64 2.35 6.69
N LYS A 106 -13.46 2.48 7.30
CA LYS A 106 -13.25 3.35 8.48
C LYS A 106 -13.46 4.84 8.15
N PHE A 107 -12.92 5.29 7.03
CA PHE A 107 -13.00 6.70 6.65
C PHE A 107 -14.31 7.07 5.96
N ALA A 108 -15.04 6.12 5.40
CA ALA A 108 -16.40 6.34 4.93
C ALA A 108 -17.38 6.58 6.09
N THR A 109 -17.17 5.87 7.22
CA THR A 109 -18.02 6.04 8.42
C THR A 109 -17.62 7.21 9.30
N ALA A 110 -16.34 7.57 9.33
CA ALA A 110 -15.80 8.69 10.10
C ALA A 110 -14.74 9.42 9.26
N PRO A 111 -15.12 10.45 8.49
CA PRO A 111 -14.25 11.16 7.57
C PRO A 111 -12.96 11.69 8.21
N ALA A 112 -11.90 11.77 7.43
CA ALA A 112 -10.64 12.39 7.81
C ALA A 112 -10.68 13.90 7.54
N LYS A 113 -9.66 14.63 8.02
CA LYS A 113 -9.47 16.06 7.73
C LYS A 113 -9.29 16.33 6.23
N TYR A 114 -8.56 15.45 5.52
CA TYR A 114 -8.34 15.57 4.08
C TYR A 114 -9.31 14.66 3.32
N PRO A 115 -9.73 15.04 2.10
CA PRO A 115 -10.36 14.09 1.18
C PRO A 115 -9.41 12.91 0.96
N LEU A 116 -9.95 11.71 0.85
CA LEU A 116 -9.17 10.51 0.60
C LEU A 116 -9.49 9.95 -0.77
N ARG A 117 -8.45 9.51 -1.47
CA ARG A 117 -8.54 8.79 -2.73
C ARG A 117 -7.90 7.43 -2.54
N LEU A 118 -8.69 6.37 -2.55
CA LEU A 118 -8.21 5.01 -2.40
C LEU A 118 -8.13 4.37 -3.78
N VAL A 119 -6.99 3.79 -4.12
CA VAL A 119 -6.73 3.25 -5.45
C VAL A 119 -6.21 1.82 -5.35
N ALA A 120 -6.92 0.87 -5.95
CA ALA A 120 -6.36 -0.45 -6.21
C ALA A 120 -5.69 -0.42 -7.59
N PHE A 121 -4.37 -0.55 -7.62
CA PHE A 121 -3.57 -0.50 -8.84
C PHE A 121 -3.48 -1.87 -9.50
N ASP A 122 -3.49 -1.89 -10.84
CA ASP A 122 -3.26 -3.07 -11.67
C ASP A 122 -1.84 -3.04 -12.25
N MET A 123 -1.28 -4.19 -12.57
CA MET A 123 -0.03 -4.31 -13.33
C MET A 123 1.20 -3.72 -12.60
N GLU A 124 1.25 -3.78 -11.28
CA GLU A 124 2.42 -3.40 -10.51
C GLU A 124 3.60 -4.32 -10.82
N GLU A 125 3.36 -5.64 -10.80
CA GLU A 125 4.32 -6.72 -11.03
C GLU A 125 4.93 -6.71 -12.44
N TYR A 126 4.33 -5.96 -13.34
CA TYR A 126 4.81 -5.74 -14.71
C TYR A 126 5.54 -4.40 -14.87
N GLY A 127 6.00 -3.82 -13.76
CA GLY A 127 6.82 -2.61 -13.75
C GLY A 127 6.07 -1.34 -13.38
N LEU A 128 5.19 -1.41 -12.37
CA LEU A 128 4.46 -0.26 -11.80
C LEU A 128 3.52 0.41 -12.81
N LEU A 129 3.00 -0.34 -13.81
CA LEU A 129 2.32 0.27 -14.96
C LEU A 129 1.04 1.00 -14.56
N GLY A 130 0.22 0.43 -13.68
CA GLY A 130 -1.03 1.06 -13.26
C GLY A 130 -0.82 2.34 -12.48
N SER A 131 0.11 2.36 -11.55
CA SER A 131 0.45 3.56 -10.80
C SER A 131 1.15 4.62 -11.66
N ALA A 132 1.99 4.20 -12.62
CA ALA A 132 2.64 5.11 -13.57
C ALA A 132 1.62 5.82 -14.46
N GLU A 133 0.68 5.09 -15.07
CA GLU A 133 -0.38 5.64 -15.89
C GLU A 133 -1.29 6.59 -15.11
N TYR A 134 -1.62 6.22 -13.86
CA TYR A 134 -2.47 7.06 -13.02
C TYR A 134 -1.75 8.32 -12.53
N ALA A 135 -0.50 8.21 -12.12
CA ALA A 135 0.32 9.36 -11.74
C ALA A 135 0.51 10.33 -12.91
N ALA A 136 0.72 9.81 -14.13
CA ALA A 136 0.81 10.62 -15.36
C ALA A 136 -0.50 11.36 -15.65
N LEU A 137 -1.64 10.68 -15.50
CA LEU A 137 -2.98 11.31 -15.66
C LEU A 137 -3.17 12.46 -14.67
N LEU A 138 -2.88 12.25 -13.37
CA LEU A 138 -3.00 13.29 -12.36
C LEU A 138 -2.08 14.48 -12.66
N HIS A 139 -0.85 14.19 -13.10
CA HIS A 139 0.12 15.23 -13.45
C HIS A 139 -0.33 16.05 -14.67
N GLN A 140 -0.81 15.38 -15.72
CA GLN A 140 -1.35 16.03 -16.91
C GLN A 140 -2.56 16.93 -16.59
N GLN A 141 -3.41 16.48 -15.66
CA GLN A 141 -4.57 17.24 -15.19
C GLN A 141 -4.21 18.29 -14.11
N GLN A 142 -2.94 18.43 -13.77
CA GLN A 142 -2.46 19.34 -12.73
C GLN A 142 -3.15 19.14 -11.38
N GLN A 143 -3.57 17.91 -11.08
CA GLN A 143 -4.22 17.59 -9.80
C GLN A 143 -3.19 17.53 -8.68
N PRO A 144 -3.30 18.35 -7.64
CA PRO A 144 -2.40 18.29 -6.50
C PRO A 144 -2.75 17.09 -5.60
N LEU A 145 -1.74 16.52 -4.96
CA LEU A 145 -1.90 15.57 -3.85
C LEU A 145 -1.25 16.15 -2.60
N ARG A 146 -1.94 16.03 -1.45
CA ARG A 146 -1.35 16.32 -0.14
C ARG A 146 -0.25 15.30 0.17
N LEU A 147 -0.52 14.03 -0.13
CA LEU A 147 0.39 12.90 0.09
C LEU A 147 -0.10 11.69 -0.71
N MET A 148 0.83 10.90 -1.26
CA MET A 148 0.54 9.54 -1.72
C MET A 148 1.14 8.53 -0.74
N ILE A 149 0.37 7.48 -0.38
CA ILE A 149 0.81 6.39 0.49
C ILE A 149 0.63 5.08 -0.27
N SER A 150 1.72 4.40 -0.61
CA SER A 150 1.69 3.03 -1.12
C SER A 150 1.70 2.05 0.04
N LEU A 151 0.77 1.10 0.02
CA LEU A 151 0.67 -0.01 0.95
C LEU A 151 1.26 -1.24 0.28
N GLU A 152 2.43 -1.70 0.77
CA GLU A 152 3.26 -2.68 0.09
C GLU A 152 3.73 -3.75 1.05
N MET A 153 3.16 -4.96 1.00
CA MET A 153 3.50 -6.05 1.90
C MET A 153 3.51 -5.61 3.37
N LEU A 154 2.49 -5.94 4.12
CA LEU A 154 2.24 -5.40 5.46
C LEU A 154 2.14 -6.48 6.53
N GLY A 155 2.29 -7.76 6.17
CA GLY A 155 1.87 -8.86 7.02
C GLY A 155 2.97 -9.79 7.50
N TYR A 156 4.19 -9.73 7.01
CA TYR A 156 5.27 -10.61 7.45
C TYR A 156 6.07 -10.01 8.60
N CYS A 157 6.15 -10.74 9.71
CA CYS A 157 6.86 -10.33 10.91
C CYS A 157 7.78 -11.45 11.41
N ASN A 158 9.03 -11.12 11.79
CA ASN A 158 9.98 -12.08 12.34
C ASN A 158 10.92 -11.40 13.34
N SER A 159 10.79 -11.74 14.61
CA SER A 159 11.58 -11.16 15.70
C SER A 159 12.94 -11.85 15.97
N ILE A 160 13.30 -12.86 15.15
CA ILE A 160 14.58 -13.56 15.31
C ILE A 160 15.73 -12.63 14.92
N PRO A 161 16.78 -12.49 15.73
CA PRO A 161 17.96 -11.71 15.38
C PRO A 161 18.58 -12.20 14.04
N GLY A 162 18.89 -11.25 13.15
CA GLY A 162 19.40 -11.54 11.80
C GLY A 162 18.30 -11.81 10.76
N SER A 163 17.02 -11.68 11.11
CA SER A 163 15.91 -11.86 10.18
C SER A 163 15.70 -10.67 9.23
N GLN A 164 16.37 -9.54 9.46
CA GLN A 164 16.29 -8.35 8.62
C GLN A 164 17.58 -8.08 7.90
N ASN A 165 17.53 -7.99 6.57
CA ASN A 165 18.62 -7.57 5.71
C ASN A 165 18.46 -6.13 5.24
N TYR A 166 19.55 -5.50 4.83
CA TYR A 166 19.57 -4.12 4.34
C TYR A 166 20.56 -3.94 3.19
N PRO A 167 20.29 -3.01 2.26
CA PRO A 167 21.33 -2.45 1.41
C PRO A 167 22.35 -1.69 2.26
N SER A 168 23.67 -1.90 2.01
CA SER A 168 24.71 -1.17 2.72
C SER A 168 24.62 0.35 2.44
N PRO A 169 24.83 1.22 3.44
CA PRO A 169 25.25 0.94 4.82
C PRO A 169 24.10 0.96 5.85
N LEU A 170 22.84 0.73 5.43
CA LEU A 170 21.65 0.90 6.28
C LEU A 170 21.64 -0.06 7.48
N GLU A 171 22.29 -1.22 7.39
CA GLU A 171 22.43 -2.20 8.46
C GLU A 171 23.08 -1.65 9.74
N LYS A 172 23.79 -0.52 9.63
CA LYS A 172 24.44 0.16 10.78
C LYS A 172 23.49 1.05 11.57
N PHE A 173 22.31 1.36 11.02
CA PHE A 173 21.40 2.37 11.57
C PHE A 173 20.05 1.80 11.98
N TYR A 174 19.69 0.60 11.53
CA TYR A 174 18.39 -0.01 11.72
C TYR A 174 18.49 -1.37 12.43
N PRO A 175 17.38 -1.84 13.08
CA PRO A 175 17.35 -3.13 13.78
C PRO A 175 17.66 -4.31 12.86
N ASN A 176 18.31 -5.36 13.39
CA ASN A 176 18.53 -6.60 12.65
C ASN A 176 17.41 -7.63 12.82
N THR A 177 16.29 -7.25 13.45
CA THR A 177 15.06 -8.05 13.60
C THR A 177 13.99 -7.53 12.69
N GLY A 178 13.26 -8.42 12.03
CA GLY A 178 12.19 -8.10 11.08
C GLY A 178 10.81 -7.96 11.72
N ASP A 179 10.69 -7.27 12.83
CA ASP A 179 9.46 -7.11 13.63
C ASP A 179 8.90 -5.68 13.62
N PHE A 180 9.27 -4.87 12.63
CA PHE A 180 8.82 -3.49 12.48
C PHE A 180 8.17 -3.25 11.11
N ILE A 181 7.36 -2.21 11.01
CA ILE A 181 6.93 -1.66 9.73
C ILE A 181 7.84 -0.49 9.32
N ALA A 182 8.26 -0.47 8.07
CA ALA A 182 9.06 0.60 7.50
C ALA A 182 8.21 1.62 6.74
N LEU A 183 8.54 2.91 6.91
CA LEU A 183 7.98 4.00 6.13
C LEU A 183 9.12 4.65 5.35
N ILE A 184 9.05 4.61 4.03
CA ILE A 184 10.09 5.14 3.14
C ILE A 184 9.47 6.26 2.31
N GLY A 185 10.04 7.47 2.40
CA GLY A 185 9.45 8.62 1.73
C GLY A 185 10.47 9.62 1.22
N ASN A 186 10.08 10.47 0.27
CA ASN A 186 10.95 11.53 -0.22
C ASN A 186 11.11 12.63 0.84
N LEU A 187 12.10 13.52 0.66
CA LEU A 187 12.45 14.55 1.66
C LEU A 187 11.27 15.47 2.02
N ARG A 188 10.30 15.64 1.12
CA ARG A 188 9.10 16.45 1.37
C ARG A 188 8.20 15.85 2.43
N THR A 189 8.29 14.53 2.67
CA THR A 189 7.40 13.77 3.55
C THR A 189 7.97 13.54 4.96
N ILE A 190 9.10 14.13 5.33
CA ILE A 190 9.76 13.86 6.62
C ILE A 190 8.82 14.06 7.82
N ARG A 191 8.02 15.13 7.81
CA ARG A 191 7.06 15.39 8.89
C ARG A 191 5.97 14.31 8.95
N ASP A 192 5.51 13.85 7.79
CA ASP A 192 4.49 12.81 7.65
C ASP A 192 5.05 11.45 8.08
N LEU A 193 6.28 11.10 7.67
CA LEU A 193 7.00 9.91 8.12
C LEU A 193 7.05 9.83 9.65
N ILE A 194 7.46 10.92 10.31
CA ILE A 194 7.55 11.00 11.77
C ILE A 194 6.16 10.87 12.41
N SER A 195 5.14 11.53 11.87
CA SER A 195 3.78 11.52 12.40
C SER A 195 3.16 10.12 12.30
N LEU A 196 3.24 9.49 11.12
CA LEU A 196 2.74 8.14 10.86
C LEU A 196 3.48 7.11 11.73
N SER A 197 4.82 7.14 11.75
CA SER A 197 5.63 6.23 12.59
C SER A 197 5.26 6.34 14.07
N ARG A 198 5.07 7.56 14.59
CA ARG A 198 4.63 7.76 15.98
C ARG A 198 3.25 7.16 16.24
N SER A 199 2.33 7.26 15.29
CA SER A 199 0.97 6.73 15.44
C SER A 199 0.97 5.20 15.42
N ILE A 200 1.78 4.59 14.55
CA ILE A 200 1.96 3.14 14.49
C ILE A 200 2.60 2.61 15.79
N ARG A 201 3.63 3.28 16.30
CA ARG A 201 4.24 2.89 17.60
C ARG A 201 3.26 3.00 18.77
N LYS A 202 2.32 3.93 18.75
CA LYS A 202 1.31 4.10 19.82
C LYS A 202 0.34 2.94 19.93
N VAL A 203 0.12 2.18 18.86
CA VAL A 203 -0.69 0.96 18.87
C VAL A 203 0.12 -0.30 19.14
N GLY A 204 1.40 -0.16 19.47
CA GLY A 204 2.27 -1.27 19.89
C GLY A 204 3.09 -1.89 18.77
N VAL A 205 3.01 -1.42 17.53
CA VAL A 205 3.82 -1.93 16.41
C VAL A 205 5.13 -1.15 16.31
N PRO A 206 6.31 -1.80 16.37
CA PRO A 206 7.57 -1.15 16.08
C PRO A 206 7.57 -0.55 14.66
N SER A 207 8.13 0.63 14.50
CA SER A 207 8.15 1.31 13.21
C SER A 207 9.47 2.03 12.99
N GLN A 208 10.02 1.92 11.79
CA GLN A 208 11.21 2.64 11.32
C GLN A 208 10.82 3.54 10.14
N TRP A 209 11.58 4.61 9.93
CA TRP A 209 11.35 5.48 8.80
C TRP A 209 12.66 5.91 8.14
N LEU A 210 12.62 6.05 6.82
CA LEU A 210 13.78 6.40 5.99
C LEU A 210 13.39 7.53 5.02
N PRO A 211 13.94 8.74 5.16
CA PRO A 211 13.81 9.80 4.16
C PRO A 211 14.82 9.55 3.04
N VAL A 212 14.34 9.54 1.80
CA VAL A 212 15.15 9.21 0.64
C VAL A 212 15.33 10.43 -0.24
N PRO A 213 16.58 10.87 -0.50
CA PRO A 213 16.88 11.97 -1.43
C PRO A 213 16.81 11.47 -2.88
N ASN A 214 16.80 12.44 -3.80
CA ASN A 214 16.89 12.19 -5.24
C ASN A 214 15.94 11.10 -5.76
N ARG A 215 14.69 11.12 -5.32
CA ARG A 215 13.66 10.18 -5.74
C ARG A 215 14.02 8.68 -5.55
N GLY A 216 14.90 8.37 -4.60
CA GLY A 216 15.34 7.01 -4.32
C GLY A 216 16.37 6.41 -5.29
N LEU A 217 16.91 7.18 -6.23
CA LEU A 217 17.84 6.67 -7.24
C LEU A 217 19.17 6.17 -6.65
N ILE A 218 19.53 6.62 -5.42
CA ILE A 218 20.74 6.18 -4.73
C ILE A 218 20.58 4.75 -4.16
N VAL A 219 19.40 4.43 -3.64
CA VAL A 219 19.06 3.11 -3.10
C VAL A 219 17.85 2.59 -3.86
N ARG A 220 18.07 1.89 -4.96
CA ARG A 220 17.02 1.48 -5.91
C ARG A 220 15.93 0.62 -5.26
N GLN A 221 16.27 -0.15 -4.23
CA GLN A 221 15.32 -0.96 -3.48
C GLN A 221 14.19 -0.12 -2.84
N THR A 222 14.43 1.17 -2.60
CA THR A 222 13.41 2.07 -2.08
C THR A 222 12.37 2.51 -3.12
N ARG A 223 12.48 2.04 -4.37
CA ARG A 223 11.61 2.42 -5.48
C ARG A 223 10.74 1.26 -5.99
N LEU A 224 10.73 0.15 -5.30
CA LEU A 224 10.06 -1.09 -5.74
C LEU A 224 8.63 -1.13 -5.20
N SER A 225 7.81 -0.14 -5.53
CA SER A 225 6.36 -0.12 -5.34
C SER A 225 5.73 1.13 -5.99
N ASP A 226 4.42 1.19 -5.98
CA ASP A 226 3.54 2.17 -6.63
C ASP A 226 3.80 3.66 -6.28
N HIS A 227 4.54 3.96 -5.23
CA HIS A 227 4.93 5.34 -4.88
C HIS A 227 6.01 5.92 -5.81
N ALA A 228 6.81 5.07 -6.45
CA ALA A 228 7.97 5.52 -7.23
C ALA A 228 7.59 6.36 -8.46
N PRO A 229 6.57 6.03 -9.27
CA PRO A 229 6.09 6.90 -10.34
C PRO A 229 5.65 8.29 -9.85
N PHE A 230 5.07 8.37 -8.65
CA PHE A 230 4.68 9.65 -8.05
C PHE A 230 5.90 10.49 -7.66
N TRP A 231 6.98 9.85 -7.14
CA TRP A 231 8.24 10.56 -6.91
C TRP A 231 8.83 11.14 -8.19
N ASP A 232 8.75 10.40 -9.31
CA ASP A 232 9.30 10.84 -10.59
C ASP A 232 8.58 12.09 -11.12
N LEU A 233 7.30 12.23 -10.81
CA LEU A 233 6.47 13.39 -11.16
C LEU A 233 6.44 14.48 -10.07
N GLY A 234 7.26 14.33 -9.02
CA GLY A 234 7.46 15.37 -7.99
C GLY A 234 6.39 15.39 -6.89
N TYR A 235 5.52 14.39 -6.82
CA TYR A 235 4.56 14.28 -5.73
C TYR A 235 5.22 13.88 -4.40
N PRO A 236 4.69 14.36 -3.24
CA PRO A 236 5.06 13.81 -1.95
C PRO A 236 4.48 12.39 -1.84
N ALA A 237 5.34 11.39 -1.63
CA ALA A 237 4.88 10.00 -1.53
C ALA A 237 5.69 9.19 -0.50
N ILE A 238 5.02 8.23 0.12
CA ILE A 238 5.55 7.30 1.13
C ILE A 238 5.17 5.88 0.73
N MET A 239 6.09 4.94 0.87
CA MET A 239 5.82 3.51 0.89
C MET A 239 5.77 3.03 2.34
N VAL A 240 4.75 2.29 2.71
CA VAL A 240 4.64 1.56 3.98
C VAL A 240 4.83 0.08 3.67
N THR A 241 5.82 -0.56 4.30
CA THR A 241 6.20 -1.94 3.95
C THR A 241 6.81 -2.70 5.12
N ASP A 242 6.64 -4.00 5.12
CA ASP A 242 7.41 -4.92 5.98
C ASP A 242 8.82 -5.18 5.46
N THR A 243 9.22 -4.53 4.36
CA THR A 243 10.51 -4.63 3.68
C THR A 243 10.67 -5.79 2.68
N ALA A 244 9.60 -6.51 2.38
CA ALA A 244 9.54 -7.50 1.29
C ALA A 244 10.72 -8.51 1.31
N PHE A 245 11.38 -8.72 0.17
CA PHE A 245 12.51 -9.65 0.00
C PHE A 245 13.71 -9.42 0.95
N LEU A 246 13.79 -8.29 1.62
CA LEU A 246 14.83 -8.04 2.63
C LEU A 246 14.54 -8.78 3.95
N ARG A 247 13.34 -9.33 4.10
CA ARG A 247 12.88 -10.03 5.32
C ARG A 247 12.12 -11.31 5.01
N ASN A 248 11.14 -11.25 4.07
CA ASN A 248 10.18 -12.31 3.81
C ASN A 248 10.76 -13.37 2.85
N PRO A 249 11.02 -14.62 3.29
CA PRO A 249 11.52 -15.68 2.42
C PRO A 249 10.46 -16.20 1.43
N HIS A 250 9.21 -15.81 1.59
CA HIS A 250 8.10 -16.22 0.73
C HIS A 250 7.86 -15.24 -0.42
N TYR A 251 8.58 -14.12 -0.47
CA TYR A 251 8.45 -13.10 -1.53
C TYR A 251 8.56 -13.74 -2.92
N HIS A 252 7.53 -13.52 -3.76
CA HIS A 252 7.41 -14.10 -5.10
C HIS A 252 7.47 -15.63 -5.15
N GLN A 253 7.10 -16.31 -4.08
CA GLN A 253 7.10 -17.78 -4.00
C GLN A 253 5.67 -18.35 -3.87
N PRO A 254 5.44 -19.62 -4.32
CA PRO A 254 4.16 -20.28 -4.07
C PRO A 254 3.81 -20.42 -2.58
N SER A 255 4.79 -20.26 -1.70
CA SER A 255 4.62 -20.27 -0.24
C SER A 255 4.16 -18.94 0.37
N ASP A 256 4.00 -17.88 -0.45
CA ASP A 256 3.37 -16.63 0.01
C ASP A 256 1.86 -16.83 0.16
N ASN A 257 1.47 -17.39 1.29
CA ASN A 257 0.08 -17.72 1.62
C ASN A 257 -0.31 -17.15 3.00
N ILE A 258 -1.60 -17.19 3.33
CA ILE A 258 -2.13 -16.57 4.56
C ILE A 258 -1.47 -17.13 5.83
N ALA A 259 -1.01 -18.41 5.82
CA ALA A 259 -0.39 -19.02 6.99
C ALA A 259 1.03 -18.45 7.29
N SER A 260 1.65 -17.75 6.35
CA SER A 260 2.93 -17.08 6.55
C SER A 260 2.80 -15.69 7.20
N LEU A 261 1.58 -15.17 7.35
CA LEU A 261 1.30 -13.83 7.85
C LEU A 261 1.16 -13.79 9.38
N ASP A 262 1.58 -12.68 9.97
CA ASP A 262 1.27 -12.30 11.34
C ASP A 262 0.06 -11.35 11.36
N LEU A 263 -1.12 -11.88 11.69
CA LEU A 263 -2.37 -11.12 11.68
C LEU A 263 -2.44 -10.08 12.80
N ASP A 264 -1.75 -10.27 13.91
CA ASP A 264 -1.67 -9.27 14.98
C ASP A 264 -0.83 -8.08 14.53
N PHE A 265 0.30 -8.33 13.89
CA PHE A 265 1.14 -7.32 13.28
C PHE A 265 0.38 -6.52 12.21
N LEU A 266 -0.26 -7.19 11.25
CA LEU A 266 -1.07 -6.58 10.19
C LEU A 266 -2.20 -5.72 10.76
N THR A 267 -2.90 -6.22 11.79
CA THR A 267 -3.97 -5.49 12.48
C THR A 267 -3.46 -4.22 13.14
N GLY A 268 -2.32 -4.32 13.82
CA GLY A 268 -1.66 -3.16 14.42
C GLY A 268 -1.21 -2.13 13.39
N VAL A 269 -0.65 -2.57 12.26
CA VAL A 269 -0.28 -1.68 11.14
C VAL A 269 -1.51 -0.93 10.62
N CYS A 270 -2.63 -1.63 10.36
CA CYS A 270 -3.87 -1.02 9.90
C CYS A 270 -4.40 0.03 10.90
N GLN A 271 -4.43 -0.29 12.19
CA GLN A 271 -4.86 0.64 13.25
C GLN A 271 -3.93 1.87 13.34
N GLY A 272 -2.63 1.63 13.27
CA GLY A 272 -1.63 2.69 13.30
C GLY A 272 -1.73 3.65 12.12
N LEU A 273 -1.99 3.13 10.93
CA LEU A 273 -2.22 3.92 9.72
C LEU A 273 -3.51 4.74 9.83
N GLU A 274 -4.62 4.14 10.26
CA GLU A 274 -5.87 4.89 10.49
C GLU A 274 -5.64 6.07 11.44
N GLN A 275 -5.04 5.82 12.61
CA GLN A 275 -4.76 6.88 13.58
C GLN A 275 -3.77 7.92 13.04
N GLY A 276 -2.79 7.49 12.26
CA GLY A 276 -1.78 8.36 11.66
C GLY A 276 -2.38 9.30 10.63
N ILE A 277 -3.19 8.80 9.72
CA ILE A 277 -3.86 9.57 8.67
C ILE A 277 -4.79 10.63 9.28
N ARG A 278 -5.54 10.28 10.35
CA ARG A 278 -6.38 11.25 11.08
C ARG A 278 -5.60 12.42 11.69
N ARG A 279 -4.30 12.25 11.95
CA ARG A 279 -3.42 13.25 12.58
C ARG A 279 -2.55 14.03 11.60
N LEU A 280 -2.59 13.70 10.32
CA LEU A 280 -1.86 14.47 9.31
C LEU A 280 -2.41 15.92 9.26
N SER A 281 -1.50 16.88 9.24
CA SER A 281 -1.79 18.31 9.30
C SER A 281 -1.46 19.02 7.97
#